data_0cf458f3b1edb2722b01357a78feaf00
#
_entry.id   0cf458f3b1edb2722b01357a78feaf00
#
_cell.length_a   1.000
_cell.length_b   1.000
_cell.length_c   1.000
_cell.angle_alpha   90.00
_cell.angle_beta   90.00
_cell.angle_gamma   90.00
#
_symmetry.space_group_name_H-M   'P 1'
#
loop_
_entity.id
_entity.type
_entity.pdbx_description
1 polymer ?
#
loop_
_entity_poly.entity_id
_entity_poly.type
_entity_poly.pdbx_seq_one_letter_code
_entity_poly.pdbx_strand_id
1 'polypeptide(L)'
;IMLFIRRQQHPRLFLHNNGLLWVDGKTRPATWMNAVEDGRPITPRTGYVVEINALWYNARLFTADIQRQLGKEQIADLMEYQAEITKDSFIKTFWNGVYLDDYVDGDYHNNEVRPNQIIAASLPYSPLDRRQCKAVVDICTKELYTPKGLRTISPKSGNYRPVYIGGQLERDRNFHNGPVWPWTIAAYAIAYLKVYQHSGENFIHRLL
;
A
#
# COMPACT_ATOMS: atom_id res chain seq x y z
N ILE A 1 11.21 -5.98 14.91
CA ILE A 1 9.88 -5.74 14.29
C ILE A 1 9.07 -7.02 14.21
N MET A 2 9.56 -8.09 13.58
CA MET A 2 8.85 -9.39 13.45
C MET A 2 8.35 -9.92 14.79
N LEU A 3 9.22 -9.98 15.82
CA LEU A 3 8.85 -10.44 17.15
C LEU A 3 7.80 -9.52 17.81
N PHE A 4 7.94 -8.21 17.63
CA PHE A 4 6.99 -7.23 18.16
C PHE A 4 5.57 -7.45 17.60
N ILE A 5 5.46 -7.64 16.27
CA ILE A 5 4.18 -7.91 15.60
C ILE A 5 3.62 -9.26 16.04
N ARG A 6 4.43 -10.34 16.03
CA ARG A 6 3.99 -11.68 16.41
C ARG A 6 3.51 -11.79 17.87
N ARG A 7 4.09 -10.99 18.77
CA ARG A 7 3.68 -10.91 20.17
C ARG A 7 2.52 -9.96 20.42
N GLN A 8 1.96 -9.38 19.37
CA GLN A 8 0.85 -8.40 19.44
C GLN A 8 1.11 -7.27 20.45
N GLN A 9 2.34 -6.76 20.45
CA GLN A 9 2.75 -5.70 21.38
C GLN A 9 2.21 -4.31 21.01
N HIS A 10 1.60 -4.18 19.84
CA HIS A 10 0.96 -2.94 19.43
C HIS A 10 -0.56 -3.02 19.64
N PRO A 11 -1.19 -2.07 20.35
CA PRO A 11 -2.60 -2.16 20.76
C PRO A 11 -3.59 -2.09 19.60
N ARG A 12 -3.16 -1.71 18.41
CA ARG A 12 -4.02 -1.50 17.22
C ARG A 12 -3.54 -2.22 15.97
N LEU A 13 -2.61 -3.16 16.12
CA LEU A 13 -2.06 -3.94 15.00
C LEU A 13 -2.13 -5.42 15.37
N PHE A 14 -2.86 -6.20 14.61
CA PHE A 14 -3.12 -7.61 14.91
C PHE A 14 -2.72 -8.49 13.73
N LEU A 15 -1.91 -9.50 14.00
CA LEU A 15 -1.59 -10.54 13.02
C LEU A 15 -2.65 -11.64 13.10
N HIS A 16 -3.40 -11.81 12.03
CA HIS A 16 -4.43 -12.84 11.94
C HIS A 16 -3.88 -14.18 11.40
N ASN A 17 -4.64 -15.26 11.59
CA ASN A 17 -4.24 -16.61 11.17
C ASN A 17 -4.07 -16.76 9.66
N ASN A 18 -4.73 -15.93 8.86
CA ASN A 18 -4.53 -15.85 7.42
C ASN A 18 -3.20 -15.17 7.00
N GLY A 19 -2.36 -14.81 7.96
CA GLY A 19 -1.07 -14.18 7.73
C GLY A 19 -1.11 -12.68 7.45
N LEU A 20 -2.30 -12.05 7.39
CA LEU A 20 -2.46 -10.62 7.18
C LEU A 20 -2.45 -9.84 8.50
N LEU A 21 -2.04 -8.58 8.40
CA LEU A 21 -2.11 -7.60 9.47
C LEU A 21 -3.42 -6.82 9.37
N TRP A 22 -4.20 -6.86 10.42
CA TRP A 22 -5.37 -6.03 10.63
C TRP A 22 -5.01 -4.82 11.48
N VAL A 23 -5.48 -3.62 11.12
CA VAL A 23 -5.21 -2.38 11.85
C VAL A 23 -6.52 -1.72 12.32
N ASP A 24 -6.52 -1.20 13.55
CA ASP A 24 -7.57 -0.31 14.02
C ASP A 24 -7.21 1.14 13.69
N GLY A 25 -7.76 1.63 12.60
CA GLY A 25 -7.64 3.02 12.14
C GLY A 25 -8.89 3.87 12.38
N LYS A 26 -9.88 3.36 13.11
CA LYS A 26 -11.20 4.00 13.27
C LYS A 26 -11.15 5.21 14.21
N THR A 27 -10.45 5.08 15.31
CA THR A 27 -10.40 6.12 16.35
C THR A 27 -9.18 7.00 16.27
N ARG A 28 -8.08 6.48 15.69
CA ARG A 28 -6.82 7.20 15.47
C ARG A 28 -6.21 6.73 14.17
N PRO A 29 -5.51 7.60 13.43
CA PRO A 29 -4.82 7.18 12.21
C PRO A 29 -3.86 6.01 12.47
N ALA A 30 -3.85 5.04 11.58
CA ALA A 30 -2.98 3.86 11.65
C ALA A 30 -2.03 3.76 10.44
N THR A 31 -2.13 4.69 9.50
CA THR A 31 -1.33 4.75 8.28
C THR A 31 -0.79 6.16 8.05
N TRP A 32 -0.04 6.37 6.96
CA TRP A 32 0.44 7.69 6.54
C TRP A 32 -0.69 8.68 6.22
N MET A 33 -1.91 8.19 5.94
CA MET A 33 -3.10 9.01 5.77
C MET A 33 -3.65 9.41 7.16
N ASN A 34 -3.00 10.37 7.78
CA ASN A 34 -3.11 10.65 9.20
C ASN A 34 -3.77 12.00 9.55
N ALA A 35 -4.37 12.69 8.60
CA ALA A 35 -5.13 13.91 8.88
C ALA A 35 -6.32 13.63 9.81
N VAL A 36 -6.54 14.53 10.77
CA VAL A 36 -7.57 14.39 11.81
C VAL A 36 -8.43 15.64 11.90
N GLU A 37 -9.69 15.45 12.25
CA GLU A 37 -10.65 16.50 12.62
C GLU A 37 -11.25 16.12 13.97
N ASP A 38 -11.20 17.00 14.94
CA ASP A 38 -11.66 16.77 16.31
C ASP A 38 -11.13 15.45 16.92
N GLY A 39 -9.86 15.15 16.64
CA GLY A 39 -9.18 13.93 17.10
C GLY A 39 -9.56 12.64 16.38
N ARG A 40 -10.41 12.71 15.35
CA ARG A 40 -10.82 11.54 14.55
C ARG A 40 -10.17 11.56 13.16
N PRO A 41 -9.79 10.40 12.61
CA PRO A 41 -9.26 10.33 11.25
C PRO A 41 -10.27 10.85 10.21
N ILE A 42 -9.81 11.72 9.32
CA ILE A 42 -10.61 12.17 8.16
C ILE A 42 -10.68 11.09 7.09
N THR A 43 -9.61 10.31 6.97
CA THR A 43 -9.53 9.16 6.06
C THR A 43 -9.30 7.90 6.90
N PRO A 44 -10.32 7.40 7.61
CA PRO A 44 -10.18 6.22 8.44
C PRO A 44 -9.93 4.99 7.56
N ARG A 45 -8.90 4.23 7.89
CA ARG A 45 -8.53 2.99 7.19
C ARG A 45 -8.39 1.91 8.24
N THR A 46 -9.47 1.19 8.47
CA THR A 46 -9.57 0.08 9.44
C THR A 46 -9.67 -1.24 8.69
N GLY A 47 -9.15 -2.30 9.27
CA GLY A 47 -9.16 -3.62 8.64
C GLY A 47 -7.82 -4.00 8.02
N TYR A 48 -7.85 -4.78 6.98
CA TYR A 48 -6.66 -5.09 6.19
C TYR A 48 -6.37 -3.92 5.26
N VAL A 49 -5.18 -3.33 5.38
CA VAL A 49 -4.74 -2.17 4.61
C VAL A 49 -3.69 -2.61 3.60
N VAL A 50 -3.85 -2.21 2.34
CA VAL A 50 -3.12 -2.78 1.20
C VAL A 50 -1.61 -2.61 1.30
N GLU A 51 -1.11 -1.38 1.50
CA GLU A 51 0.34 -1.14 1.59
C GLU A 51 0.96 -1.74 2.85
N ILE A 52 0.23 -1.76 3.97
CA ILE A 52 0.71 -2.36 5.21
C ILE A 52 0.94 -3.86 5.02
N ASN A 53 0.01 -4.55 4.36
CA ASN A 53 0.12 -5.98 4.11
C ASN A 53 1.15 -6.32 3.02
N ALA A 54 1.30 -5.46 2.00
CA ALA A 54 2.38 -5.60 1.02
C ALA A 54 3.77 -5.45 1.67
N LEU A 55 3.96 -4.43 2.52
CA LEU A 55 5.19 -4.23 3.29
C LEU A 55 5.46 -5.39 4.24
N TRP A 56 4.42 -5.95 4.85
CA TRP A 56 4.54 -7.12 5.73
C TRP A 56 5.02 -8.36 4.99
N TYR A 57 4.43 -8.65 3.82
CA TYR A 57 4.89 -9.72 2.93
C TYR A 57 6.36 -9.55 2.55
N ASN A 58 6.72 -8.36 2.06
CA ASN A 58 8.11 -8.04 1.72
C ASN A 58 9.06 -8.21 2.91
N ALA A 59 8.65 -7.79 4.11
CA ALA A 59 9.48 -7.94 5.32
C ALA A 59 9.72 -9.41 5.70
N ARG A 60 8.75 -10.29 5.45
CA ARG A 60 8.91 -11.75 5.69
C ARG A 60 9.98 -12.33 4.76
N LEU A 61 9.88 -12.08 3.46
CA LEU A 61 10.86 -12.60 2.49
C LEU A 61 12.24 -11.98 2.67
N PHE A 62 12.32 -10.68 2.93
CA PHE A 62 13.59 -10.04 3.26
C PHE A 62 14.23 -10.65 4.52
N THR A 63 13.40 -10.98 5.51
CA THR A 63 13.91 -11.68 6.73
C THR A 63 14.38 -13.09 6.39
N ALA A 64 13.68 -13.82 5.53
CA ALA A 64 14.08 -15.14 5.06
C ALA A 64 15.47 -15.11 4.41
N ASP A 65 15.69 -14.17 3.49
CA ASP A 65 16.99 -14.00 2.82
C ASP A 65 18.13 -13.73 3.82
N ILE A 66 17.92 -12.84 4.78
CA ILE A 66 18.91 -12.57 5.83
C ILE A 66 19.19 -13.82 6.66
N GLN A 67 18.15 -14.57 7.06
CA GLN A 67 18.33 -15.79 7.85
C GLN A 67 19.10 -16.86 7.06
N ARG A 68 18.84 -16.98 5.77
CA ARG A 68 19.56 -17.89 4.87
C ARG A 68 21.04 -17.53 4.75
N GLN A 69 21.36 -16.24 4.58
CA GLN A 69 22.74 -15.75 4.57
C GLN A 69 23.48 -15.99 5.90
N LEU A 70 22.75 -16.08 7.01
CA LEU A 70 23.28 -16.41 8.32
C LEU A 70 23.34 -17.93 8.61
N GLY A 71 23.04 -18.78 7.62
CA GLY A 71 23.03 -20.25 7.74
C GLY A 71 21.87 -20.79 8.59
N LYS A 72 20.80 -20.00 8.79
CA LYS A 72 19.63 -20.38 9.60
C LYS A 72 18.48 -20.85 8.71
N GLU A 73 18.70 -21.91 7.93
CA GLU A 73 17.80 -22.43 6.90
C GLU A 73 16.37 -22.68 7.42
N GLN A 74 16.22 -23.35 8.56
CA GLN A 74 14.90 -23.66 9.13
C GLN A 74 14.07 -22.39 9.44
N ILE A 75 14.72 -21.30 9.84
CA ILE A 75 14.03 -20.03 10.10
C ILE A 75 13.66 -19.36 8.76
N ALA A 76 14.56 -19.43 7.78
CA ALA A 76 14.29 -18.93 6.44
C ALA A 76 13.08 -19.63 5.80
N ASP A 77 13.08 -20.96 5.81
CA ASP A 77 11.99 -21.79 5.26
C ASP A 77 10.64 -21.49 5.95
N LEU A 78 10.66 -21.30 7.28
CA LEU A 78 9.46 -20.92 8.02
C LEU A 78 8.94 -19.54 7.59
N MET A 79 9.84 -18.56 7.35
CA MET A 79 9.45 -17.22 6.91
C MET A 79 8.88 -17.26 5.50
N GLU A 80 9.46 -18.02 4.59
CA GLU A 80 8.96 -18.24 3.22
C GLU A 80 7.58 -18.90 3.23
N TYR A 81 7.40 -19.98 3.99
CA TYR A 81 6.10 -20.64 4.14
C TYR A 81 5.02 -19.66 4.63
N GLN A 82 5.34 -18.85 5.65
CA GLN A 82 4.43 -17.83 6.15
C GLN A 82 4.18 -16.71 5.14
N ALA A 83 5.16 -16.40 4.29
CA ALA A 83 5.00 -15.42 3.23
C ALA A 83 4.03 -15.92 2.15
N GLU A 84 4.09 -17.19 1.75
CA GLU A 84 3.12 -17.76 0.78
C GLU A 84 1.69 -17.71 1.30
N ILE A 85 1.44 -18.03 2.57
CA ILE A 85 0.12 -17.86 3.20
C ILE A 85 -0.34 -16.40 3.11
N THR A 86 0.58 -15.46 3.41
CA THR A 86 0.28 -14.02 3.33
C THR A 86 -0.05 -13.59 1.91
N LYS A 87 0.70 -14.05 0.91
CA LYS A 87 0.48 -13.75 -0.51
C LYS A 87 -0.87 -14.23 -0.99
N ASP A 88 -1.22 -15.49 -0.73
CA ASP A 88 -2.51 -16.06 -1.11
C ASP A 88 -3.67 -15.26 -0.50
N SER A 89 -3.54 -14.95 0.78
CA SER A 89 -4.54 -14.14 1.49
C SER A 89 -4.58 -12.70 0.97
N PHE A 90 -3.43 -12.11 0.63
CA PHE A 90 -3.33 -10.77 0.05
C PHE A 90 -4.10 -10.68 -1.28
N ILE A 91 -3.86 -11.63 -2.18
CA ILE A 91 -4.54 -11.65 -3.48
C ILE A 91 -6.05 -11.84 -3.29
N LYS A 92 -6.46 -12.79 -2.45
CA LYS A 92 -7.90 -13.03 -2.17
C LYS A 92 -8.60 -11.84 -1.55
N THR A 93 -7.89 -11.06 -0.73
CA THR A 93 -8.47 -9.94 0.00
C THR A 93 -8.52 -8.67 -0.85
N PHE A 94 -7.46 -8.34 -1.58
CA PHE A 94 -7.33 -7.03 -2.20
C PHE A 94 -7.57 -7.01 -3.71
N TRP A 95 -7.37 -8.13 -4.42
CA TRP A 95 -7.52 -8.14 -5.87
C TRP A 95 -8.99 -8.21 -6.29
N ASN A 96 -9.51 -7.10 -6.82
CA ASN A 96 -10.91 -7.00 -7.27
C ASN A 96 -11.15 -7.41 -8.75
N GLY A 97 -10.13 -8.01 -9.38
CA GLY A 97 -10.17 -8.42 -10.79
C GLY A 97 -9.52 -7.41 -11.75
N VAL A 98 -9.35 -6.15 -11.34
CA VAL A 98 -8.81 -5.06 -12.16
C VAL A 98 -7.61 -4.37 -11.50
N TYR A 99 -7.68 -4.09 -10.21
CA TYR A 99 -6.64 -3.45 -9.40
C TYR A 99 -6.78 -3.88 -7.92
N LEU A 100 -6.08 -3.22 -6.98
CA LEU A 100 -6.18 -3.55 -5.56
C LEU A 100 -7.10 -2.59 -4.82
N ASP A 101 -8.02 -3.14 -4.03
CA ASP A 101 -8.79 -2.37 -3.05
C ASP A 101 -7.86 -1.70 -2.05
N ASP A 102 -8.19 -0.51 -1.59
CA ASP A 102 -7.36 0.28 -0.69
C ASP A 102 -7.29 -0.31 0.72
N TYR A 103 -8.44 -0.74 1.24
CA TYR A 103 -8.53 -1.53 2.47
C TYR A 103 -9.82 -2.36 2.49
N VAL A 104 -9.83 -3.41 3.35
CA VAL A 104 -10.96 -4.32 3.52
C VAL A 104 -11.24 -4.50 5.00
N ASP A 105 -12.48 -4.26 5.43
CA ASP A 105 -12.95 -4.46 6.80
C ASP A 105 -14.22 -5.32 6.82
N GLY A 106 -14.08 -6.61 7.17
CA GLY A 106 -15.13 -7.60 7.00
C GLY A 106 -15.54 -7.75 5.53
N ASP A 107 -16.84 -7.51 5.26
CA ASP A 107 -17.41 -7.57 3.92
C ASP A 107 -17.30 -6.22 3.16
N TYR A 108 -16.79 -5.18 3.81
CA TYR A 108 -16.61 -3.88 3.17
C TYR A 108 -15.28 -3.81 2.43
N HIS A 109 -15.35 -3.52 1.13
CA HIS A 109 -14.22 -3.32 0.24
C HIS A 109 -14.15 -1.85 -0.18
N ASN A 110 -13.10 -1.14 0.22
CA ASN A 110 -12.84 0.20 -0.29
C ASN A 110 -12.11 0.13 -1.63
N ASN A 111 -12.84 0.32 -2.72
CA ASN A 111 -12.34 0.26 -4.09
C ASN A 111 -11.93 1.63 -4.67
N GLU A 112 -11.73 2.65 -3.83
CA GLU A 112 -11.20 3.93 -4.27
C GLU A 112 -9.80 3.76 -4.85
N VAL A 113 -9.57 4.31 -6.04
CA VAL A 113 -8.22 4.29 -6.63
C VAL A 113 -7.37 5.29 -5.88
N ARG A 114 -6.46 4.77 -5.05
CA ARG A 114 -5.48 5.51 -4.25
C ARG A 114 -4.05 5.05 -4.58
N PRO A 115 -3.03 5.87 -4.28
CA PRO A 115 -1.63 5.53 -4.61
C PRO A 115 -1.06 4.39 -3.76
N ASN A 116 -1.74 3.97 -2.70
CA ASN A 116 -1.25 2.94 -1.75
C ASN A 116 -0.93 1.61 -2.44
N GLN A 117 -1.72 1.23 -3.44
CA GLN A 117 -1.50 0.01 -4.21
C GLN A 117 -0.18 0.01 -5.01
N ILE A 118 0.36 1.19 -5.38
CA ILE A 118 1.63 1.26 -6.12
C ILE A 118 2.81 0.77 -5.28
N ILE A 119 2.70 0.90 -3.95
CA ILE A 119 3.70 0.38 -3.02
C ILE A 119 3.81 -1.13 -3.20
N ALA A 120 2.69 -1.87 -3.25
CA ALA A 120 2.71 -3.32 -3.46
C ALA A 120 3.45 -3.72 -4.75
N ALA A 121 3.25 -2.99 -5.85
CA ALA A 121 3.92 -3.26 -7.12
C ALA A 121 5.42 -2.87 -7.11
N SER A 122 5.82 -1.87 -6.32
CA SER A 122 7.18 -1.33 -6.29
C SER A 122 8.16 -2.18 -5.47
N LEU A 123 7.69 -2.88 -4.44
CA LEU A 123 8.52 -3.60 -3.47
C LEU A 123 9.41 -4.67 -4.14
N PRO A 124 10.64 -4.91 -3.66
CA PRO A 124 11.51 -5.99 -4.14
C PRO A 124 10.79 -7.34 -4.15
N TYR A 125 10.16 -7.70 -3.04
CA TYR A 125 9.27 -8.86 -2.92
C TYR A 125 7.82 -8.36 -3.01
N SER A 126 7.26 -8.35 -4.22
CA SER A 126 5.86 -8.01 -4.43
C SER A 126 4.97 -9.25 -4.27
N PRO A 127 3.81 -9.16 -3.60
CA PRO A 127 2.84 -10.25 -3.58
C PRO A 127 2.13 -10.44 -4.93
N LEU A 128 2.29 -9.48 -5.87
CA LEU A 128 1.62 -9.45 -7.16
C LEU A 128 2.43 -10.19 -8.24
N ASP A 129 1.74 -10.84 -9.14
CA ASP A 129 2.32 -11.30 -10.40
C ASP A 129 2.55 -10.14 -11.38
N ARG A 130 3.21 -10.44 -12.52
CA ARG A 130 3.53 -9.42 -13.53
C ARG A 130 2.29 -8.77 -14.14
N ARG A 131 1.21 -9.53 -14.34
CA ARG A 131 -0.07 -9.03 -14.90
C ARG A 131 -0.75 -8.10 -13.92
N GLN A 132 -0.78 -8.48 -12.65
CA GLN A 132 -1.34 -7.68 -11.57
C GLN A 132 -0.53 -6.40 -11.33
N CYS A 133 0.81 -6.48 -11.29
CA CYS A 133 1.68 -5.31 -11.23
C CYS A 133 1.40 -4.33 -12.37
N LYS A 134 1.26 -4.85 -13.61
CA LYS A 134 0.93 -4.02 -14.77
C LYS A 134 -0.42 -3.32 -14.60
N ALA A 135 -1.43 -4.03 -14.18
CA ALA A 135 -2.76 -3.46 -13.97
C ALA A 135 -2.77 -2.35 -12.92
N VAL A 136 -2.04 -2.54 -11.81
CA VAL A 136 -1.85 -1.52 -10.76
C VAL A 136 -1.12 -0.29 -11.30
N VAL A 137 -0.04 -0.48 -12.06
CA VAL A 137 0.70 0.63 -12.68
C VAL A 137 -0.19 1.38 -13.66
N ASP A 138 -0.92 0.67 -14.52
CA ASP A 138 -1.79 1.29 -15.54
C ASP A 138 -2.90 2.13 -14.92
N ILE A 139 -3.58 1.62 -13.89
CA ILE A 139 -4.66 2.38 -13.24
C ILE A 139 -4.11 3.60 -12.50
N CYS A 140 -2.97 3.48 -11.82
CA CYS A 140 -2.30 4.61 -11.16
C CYS A 140 -1.85 5.66 -12.18
N THR A 141 -1.31 5.23 -13.34
CA THR A 141 -0.93 6.13 -14.43
C THR A 141 -2.14 6.88 -14.96
N LYS A 142 -3.22 6.16 -15.22
CA LYS A 142 -4.43 6.73 -15.81
C LYS A 142 -5.14 7.73 -14.90
N GLU A 143 -5.18 7.45 -13.60
CA GLU A 143 -6.07 8.17 -12.68
C GLU A 143 -5.32 9.08 -11.69
N LEU A 144 -4.09 8.75 -11.33
CA LEU A 144 -3.40 9.43 -10.25
C LEU A 144 -2.16 10.21 -10.70
N TYR A 145 -1.51 9.78 -11.79
CA TYR A 145 -0.24 10.33 -12.20
C TYR A 145 -0.30 11.83 -12.52
N THR A 146 0.71 12.54 -12.04
CA THR A 146 1.09 13.89 -12.45
C THR A 146 2.62 13.99 -12.53
N PRO A 147 3.18 14.96 -13.25
CA PRO A 147 4.64 15.17 -13.29
C PRO A 147 5.30 15.45 -11.93
N LYS A 148 4.53 15.69 -10.88
CA LYS A 148 5.01 16.03 -9.52
C LYS A 148 4.72 14.96 -8.47
N GLY A 149 4.17 13.82 -8.87
CA GLY A 149 3.80 12.74 -7.96
C GLY A 149 2.42 12.17 -8.27
N LEU A 150 1.90 11.34 -7.38
CA LEU A 150 0.54 10.79 -7.52
C LEU A 150 -0.47 11.58 -6.69
N ARG A 151 -1.67 11.75 -7.25
CA ARG A 151 -2.83 12.20 -6.49
C ARG A 151 -3.16 11.17 -5.40
N THR A 152 -3.68 11.65 -4.28
CA THR A 152 -4.04 10.79 -3.14
C THR A 152 -5.34 10.02 -3.33
N ILE A 153 -6.14 10.41 -4.32
CA ILE A 153 -7.36 9.73 -4.75
C ILE A 153 -7.67 10.09 -6.20
N SER A 154 -8.35 9.19 -6.92
CA SER A 154 -8.82 9.43 -8.28
C SER A 154 -9.74 10.64 -8.37
N PRO A 155 -9.60 11.49 -9.40
CA PRO A 155 -10.55 12.57 -9.70
C PRO A 155 -11.99 12.09 -9.94
N LYS A 156 -12.20 10.79 -10.16
CA LYS A 156 -13.53 10.20 -10.32
C LYS A 156 -14.23 9.88 -9.01
N SER A 157 -13.50 9.91 -7.90
CA SER A 157 -14.09 9.70 -6.57
C SER A 157 -14.98 10.88 -6.18
N GLY A 158 -16.14 10.59 -5.58
CA GLY A 158 -17.01 11.61 -5.00
C GLY A 158 -16.35 12.39 -3.84
N ASN A 159 -15.26 11.84 -3.29
CA ASN A 159 -14.47 12.46 -2.22
C ASN A 159 -13.30 13.32 -2.74
N TYR A 160 -13.15 13.46 -4.06
CA TYR A 160 -12.02 14.18 -4.65
C TYR A 160 -12.08 15.69 -4.36
N ARG A 161 -10.99 16.19 -3.76
CA ARG A 161 -10.78 17.60 -3.39
C ARG A 161 -9.41 18.06 -3.91
N PRO A 162 -9.32 18.65 -5.12
CA PRO A 162 -8.06 18.84 -5.84
C PRO A 162 -7.11 19.85 -5.21
N VAL A 163 -7.62 20.77 -4.40
CA VAL A 163 -6.87 21.97 -3.99
C VAL A 163 -6.65 21.98 -2.47
N TYR A 164 -5.41 22.18 -2.07
CA TYR A 164 -4.99 22.31 -0.67
C TYR A 164 -5.00 23.80 -0.26
N ILE A 165 -6.19 24.35 0.00
CA ILE A 165 -6.43 25.75 0.34
C ILE A 165 -7.41 25.90 1.51
N GLY A 166 -7.56 27.12 2.02
CA GLY A 166 -8.52 27.46 3.05
C GLY A 166 -7.94 27.44 4.46
N GLY A 167 -8.79 27.37 5.47
CA GLY A 167 -8.42 27.22 6.87
C GLY A 167 -7.81 25.85 7.18
N GLN A 168 -7.34 25.65 8.44
CA GLN A 168 -6.69 24.39 8.83
C GLN A 168 -7.57 23.19 8.56
N LEU A 169 -8.85 23.26 8.97
CA LEU A 169 -9.79 22.16 8.81
C LEU A 169 -10.05 21.79 7.33
N GLU A 170 -10.18 22.80 6.46
CA GLU A 170 -10.37 22.57 5.03
C GLU A 170 -9.13 21.91 4.42
N ARG A 171 -7.93 22.35 4.80
CA ARG A 171 -6.68 21.72 4.36
C ARG A 171 -6.57 20.28 4.84
N ASP A 172 -6.90 20.00 6.10
CA ASP A 172 -6.85 18.66 6.67
C ASP A 172 -7.83 17.71 5.95
N ARG A 173 -9.03 18.17 5.63
CA ARG A 173 -10.03 17.40 4.84
C ARG A 173 -9.54 17.11 3.41
N ASN A 174 -8.74 17.98 2.84
CA ASN A 174 -8.20 17.82 1.49
C ASN A 174 -6.93 16.95 1.48
N PHE A 175 -6.16 16.91 2.57
CA PHE A 175 -4.79 16.43 2.67
C PHE A 175 -4.53 15.08 2.01
N HIS A 176 -5.45 14.13 2.15
CA HIS A 176 -5.39 12.80 1.55
C HIS A 176 -6.51 12.52 0.55
N ASN A 177 -7.22 13.55 0.08
CA ASN A 177 -8.39 13.41 -0.78
C ASN A 177 -8.28 14.20 -2.10
N GLY A 178 -7.08 14.29 -2.67
CA GLY A 178 -6.90 14.93 -3.98
C GLY A 178 -5.49 15.45 -4.23
N PRO A 179 -4.87 16.20 -3.31
CA PRO A 179 -3.54 16.77 -3.53
C PRO A 179 -2.49 15.75 -3.93
N VAL A 180 -1.53 16.22 -4.71
CA VAL A 180 -0.41 15.42 -5.20
C VAL A 180 0.67 15.33 -4.13
N TRP A 181 1.17 14.11 -3.92
CA TRP A 181 2.26 13.86 -2.97
C TRP A 181 3.53 13.43 -3.71
N PRO A 182 4.59 14.27 -3.67
CA PRO A 182 5.84 13.99 -4.43
C PRO A 182 6.54 12.69 -4.03
N TRP A 183 6.52 12.31 -2.75
CA TRP A 183 7.20 11.09 -2.29
C TRP A 183 6.69 9.80 -2.95
N THR A 184 5.47 9.79 -3.46
CA THR A 184 4.87 8.63 -4.15
C THR A 184 5.52 8.36 -5.51
N ILE A 185 6.26 9.34 -6.06
CA ILE A 185 6.86 9.25 -7.38
C ILE A 185 7.94 8.16 -7.44
N ALA A 186 8.71 7.98 -6.36
CA ALA A 186 9.75 6.96 -6.32
C ALA A 186 9.17 5.55 -6.44
N ALA A 187 8.14 5.24 -5.65
CA ALA A 187 7.45 3.94 -5.73
C ALA A 187 6.83 3.74 -7.11
N TYR A 188 6.21 4.79 -7.68
CA TYR A 188 5.64 4.74 -9.02
C TYR A 188 6.70 4.47 -10.09
N ALA A 189 7.82 5.18 -10.07
CA ALA A 189 8.90 5.00 -11.04
C ALA A 189 9.49 3.58 -10.99
N ILE A 190 9.73 3.05 -9.79
CA ILE A 190 10.22 1.68 -9.58
C ILE A 190 9.21 0.67 -10.15
N ALA A 191 7.93 0.78 -9.81
CA ALA A 191 6.88 -0.12 -10.29
C ALA A 191 6.75 -0.04 -11.83
N TYR A 192 6.79 1.18 -12.38
CA TYR A 192 6.70 1.42 -13.82
C TYR A 192 7.85 0.74 -14.58
N LEU A 193 9.10 0.92 -14.11
CA LEU A 193 10.28 0.28 -14.73
C LEU A 193 10.25 -1.25 -14.60
N LYS A 194 9.78 -1.80 -13.48
CA LYS A 194 9.59 -3.25 -13.34
C LYS A 194 8.64 -3.83 -14.39
N VAL A 195 7.58 -3.11 -14.71
CA VAL A 195 6.55 -3.54 -15.68
C VAL A 195 7.01 -3.34 -17.11
N TYR A 196 7.46 -2.12 -17.43
CA TYR A 196 7.71 -1.68 -18.80
C TYR A 196 9.17 -1.79 -19.23
N GLN A 197 10.11 -2.03 -18.30
CA GLN A 197 11.54 -2.22 -18.56
C GLN A 197 12.09 -1.10 -19.47
N HIS A 198 12.88 -1.42 -20.47
CA HIS A 198 13.49 -0.44 -21.39
C HIS A 198 12.47 0.47 -22.09
N SER A 199 11.26 -0.01 -22.38
CA SER A 199 10.23 0.85 -22.98
C SER A 199 9.75 1.96 -22.03
N GLY A 200 9.96 1.80 -20.72
CA GLY A 200 9.63 2.77 -19.70
C GLY A 200 10.72 3.80 -19.41
N GLU A 201 11.97 3.56 -19.78
CA GLU A 201 13.12 4.40 -19.42
C GLU A 201 12.95 5.85 -19.86
N ASN A 202 12.60 6.10 -21.11
CA ASN A 202 12.40 7.44 -21.65
C ASN A 202 11.27 8.22 -20.94
N PHE A 203 10.26 7.52 -20.46
CA PHE A 203 9.21 8.14 -19.68
C PHE A 203 9.71 8.53 -18.30
N ILE A 204 10.42 7.64 -17.62
CA ILE A 204 10.97 7.89 -16.28
C ILE A 204 12.06 8.95 -16.30
N HIS A 205 12.95 8.98 -17.33
CA HIS A 205 13.93 10.06 -17.47
C HIS A 205 13.32 11.45 -17.59
N ARG A 206 12.13 11.58 -18.14
CA ARG A 206 11.42 12.87 -18.20
C ARG A 206 10.68 13.21 -16.91
N LEU A 207 10.56 12.24 -16.02
CA LEU A 207 9.90 12.38 -14.75
C LEU A 207 10.84 12.85 -13.64
N LEU A 208 12.10 12.44 -13.71
CA LEU A 208 13.19 12.78 -12.77
C LEU A 208 13.93 14.04 -13.23
#